data_a1e6448a7d769d545d299d44282602e3
#
_entry.id   a1e6448a7d769d545d299d44282602e3
#
_cell.length_a   1.000
_cell.length_b   1.000
_cell.length_c   1.000
_cell.angle_alpha   90.00
_cell.angle_beta   90.00
_cell.angle_gamma   90.00
#
_symmetry.space_group_name_H-M   'P 1'
#
loop_
_entity.id
_entity.type
_entity.pdbx_description
1 polymer ?
#
loop_
_entity_poly.entity_id
_entity_poly.type
_entity_poly.pdbx_seq_one_letter_code
_entity_poly.pdbx_strand_id
1 'polypeptide(L)'
;MFKSRLFVSRWIKTLAAMAMSMVVLVSCSADSSDSVASAQSLAMMDLYKSPTCGCCGMWQEHAEERGFAFTVHHRDNDELTLEKLRLGINLRYHSCHTAVAADGSVFEGHIPAYLIHQYLAAKPADSLGLAVPGMPLGSPGMEAGERLDPYDVLLLKTDGSSEVFARITDLQMQYQ
;
A
#
# COMPACT_ATOMS: atom_id res chain seq x y z
N MET A 1 -29.63 -55.62 40.72
CA MET A 1 -30.92 -55.51 41.39
C MET A 1 -31.79 -54.52 40.65
N PHE A 2 -32.88 -55.01 40.11
CA PHE A 2 -34.20 -54.44 39.94
C PHE A 2 -34.33 -53.36 38.83
N LYS A 3 -34.82 -53.82 37.66
CA LYS A 3 -36.21 -53.80 37.11
C LYS A 3 -36.67 -52.45 36.64
N SER A 4 -36.77 -52.29 35.30
CA SER A 4 -37.95 -52.68 34.48
C SER A 4 -39.15 -51.72 34.67
N ARG A 5 -39.52 -50.98 33.63
CA ARG A 5 -40.77 -51.26 32.91
C ARG A 5 -41.01 -50.21 31.81
N LEU A 6 -41.19 -50.74 30.64
CA LEU A 6 -42.00 -50.27 29.52
C LEU A 6 -43.37 -49.70 29.96
N PHE A 7 -43.83 -48.66 29.23
CA PHE A 7 -45.25 -48.65 28.86
C PHE A 7 -45.43 -47.95 27.47
N VAL A 8 -46.00 -48.72 26.61
CA VAL A 8 -46.47 -48.46 25.27
C VAL A 8 -47.91 -47.94 25.36
N SER A 9 -48.30 -46.99 24.56
CA SER A 9 -49.63 -46.90 23.94
C SER A 9 -49.73 -45.57 23.14
N ARG A 10 -49.80 -45.59 21.91
CA ARG A 10 -50.80 -45.93 20.87
C ARG A 10 -51.81 -44.80 20.63
N TRP A 11 -51.83 -44.39 19.37
CA TRP A 11 -52.94 -43.90 18.55
C TRP A 11 -53.35 -42.43 18.80
N ILE A 12 -53.57 -41.59 17.81
CA ILE A 12 -54.50 -41.63 16.65
C ILE A 12 -54.15 -40.49 15.66
N LYS A 13 -54.22 -40.83 14.42
CA LYS A 13 -54.45 -40.07 13.17
C LYS A 13 -55.21 -38.74 13.33
N THR A 14 -54.86 -37.70 12.60
CA THR A 14 -55.59 -37.30 11.39
C THR A 14 -55.14 -35.91 10.86
N LEU A 15 -55.05 -35.82 9.55
CA LEU A 15 -55.43 -34.74 8.61
C LEU A 15 -54.60 -33.46 8.52
N ALA A 16 -53.85 -33.40 7.44
CA ALA A 16 -53.87 -32.39 6.35
C ALA A 16 -54.18 -30.92 6.69
N ALA A 17 -53.17 -30.09 6.59
CA ALA A 17 -53.37 -28.75 6.01
C ALA A 17 -52.07 -28.33 5.31
N MET A 18 -52.19 -28.21 4.00
CA MET A 18 -51.22 -27.71 3.06
C MET A 18 -51.14 -26.21 3.27
N ALA A 19 -50.05 -25.76 3.93
CA ALA A 19 -49.71 -24.32 3.96
C ALA A 19 -48.44 -24.14 3.16
N MET A 20 -48.64 -23.58 1.96
CA MET A 20 -47.64 -23.18 0.98
C MET A 20 -46.92 -21.95 1.53
N SER A 21 -45.80 -22.19 2.27
CA SER A 21 -44.94 -21.10 2.71
C SER A 21 -44.07 -20.67 1.57
N MET A 22 -44.45 -19.52 1.02
CA MET A 22 -43.67 -18.75 0.04
C MET A 22 -42.42 -18.23 0.73
N VAL A 23 -41.27 -18.92 0.53
CA VAL A 23 -39.98 -18.45 0.96
C VAL A 23 -39.57 -17.30 0.05
N VAL A 24 -39.73 -16.07 0.52
CA VAL A 24 -39.14 -14.89 -0.09
C VAL A 24 -37.63 -14.96 0.17
N LEU A 25 -36.88 -15.36 -0.86
CA LEU A 25 -35.43 -15.21 -0.88
C LEU A 25 -35.15 -13.71 -1.02
N VAL A 26 -34.93 -13.05 0.10
CA VAL A 26 -34.28 -11.74 0.11
C VAL A 26 -32.82 -11.97 -0.27
N SER A 27 -32.51 -11.79 -1.56
CA SER A 27 -31.13 -11.65 -2.02
C SER A 27 -30.56 -10.36 -1.42
N CYS A 28 -29.80 -10.48 -0.34
CA CYS A 28 -28.87 -9.43 0.05
C CYS A 28 -27.81 -9.34 -1.05
N SER A 29 -27.98 -8.43 -1.99
CA SER A 29 -26.90 -7.95 -2.83
C SER A 29 -25.95 -7.19 -1.90
N ALA A 30 -24.88 -7.84 -1.49
CA ALA A 30 -23.76 -7.17 -0.85
C ALA A 30 -23.19 -6.20 -1.88
N ASP A 31 -23.35 -4.92 -1.61
CA ASP A 31 -22.79 -3.84 -2.38
C ASP A 31 -21.26 -3.93 -2.32
N SER A 32 -20.66 -4.41 -3.41
CA SER A 32 -19.19 -4.53 -3.55
C SER A 32 -18.52 -3.18 -3.87
N SER A 33 -19.26 -2.07 -3.69
CA SER A 33 -18.79 -0.73 -4.07
C SER A 33 -17.75 -0.14 -3.13
N ASP A 34 -17.74 -0.55 -1.85
CA ASP A 34 -16.84 0.04 -0.85
C ASP A 34 -15.38 -0.45 -0.98
N SER A 35 -15.16 -1.67 -1.48
CA SER A 35 -13.81 -2.22 -1.62
C SER A 35 -13.02 -1.61 -2.78
N VAL A 36 -13.71 -1.18 -3.85
CA VAL A 36 -13.06 -0.56 -5.02
C VAL A 36 -12.67 0.89 -4.74
N ALA A 37 -13.50 1.64 -4.00
CA ALA A 37 -13.20 3.02 -3.60
C ALA A 37 -12.02 3.08 -2.61
N SER A 38 -11.92 2.12 -1.69
CA SER A 38 -10.80 2.00 -0.74
C SER A 38 -9.47 1.68 -1.42
N ALA A 39 -9.47 0.79 -2.43
CA ALA A 39 -8.27 0.47 -3.21
C ALA A 39 -7.79 1.65 -4.08
N GLN A 40 -8.72 2.41 -4.67
CA GLN A 40 -8.38 3.60 -5.47
C GLN A 40 -7.79 4.74 -4.62
N SER A 41 -8.23 4.92 -3.37
CA SER A 41 -7.70 5.98 -2.49
C SER A 41 -6.26 5.72 -2.03
N LEU A 42 -5.85 4.45 -1.91
CA LEU A 42 -4.49 4.06 -1.55
C LEU A 42 -3.50 4.20 -2.71
N ALA A 43 -3.98 4.14 -3.95
CA ALA A 43 -3.14 4.23 -5.15
C ALA A 43 -2.83 5.68 -5.56
N MET A 44 -3.61 6.68 -5.12
CA MET A 44 -3.41 8.08 -5.50
C MET A 44 -2.46 8.78 -4.54
N MET A 45 -1.41 9.42 -5.09
CA MET A 45 -0.39 10.16 -4.33
C MET A 45 -0.13 11.53 -4.95
N ASP A 46 0.30 12.48 -4.13
CA ASP A 46 0.89 13.73 -4.59
C ASP A 46 2.39 13.52 -4.85
N LEU A 47 2.88 13.84 -6.06
CA LEU A 47 4.29 13.70 -6.45
C LEU A 47 4.92 15.08 -6.65
N TYR A 48 5.86 15.43 -5.79
CA TYR A 48 6.65 16.66 -5.84
C TYR A 48 7.98 16.39 -6.54
N LYS A 49 8.22 17.02 -7.69
CA LYS A 49 9.45 16.84 -8.48
C LYS A 49 9.79 18.09 -9.31
N SER A 50 11.07 18.22 -9.70
CA SER A 50 11.46 19.24 -10.69
C SER A 50 10.88 18.89 -12.07
N PRO A 51 10.42 19.89 -12.86
CA PRO A 51 9.94 19.64 -14.21
C PRO A 51 11.02 19.09 -15.16
N THR A 52 12.30 19.32 -14.83
CA THR A 52 13.46 18.88 -15.63
C THR A 52 14.08 17.58 -15.14
N CYS A 53 13.55 16.96 -14.06
CA CYS A 53 14.07 15.72 -13.52
C CYS A 53 13.62 14.51 -14.35
N GLY A 54 14.47 14.05 -15.27
CA GLY A 54 14.17 12.90 -16.14
C GLY A 54 14.03 11.59 -15.37
N CYS A 55 14.96 11.31 -14.44
CA CYS A 55 14.90 10.08 -13.62
C CYS A 55 13.66 10.03 -12.70
N CYS A 56 13.16 11.19 -12.25
CA CYS A 56 11.90 11.24 -11.49
C CYS A 56 10.70 10.83 -12.36
N GLY A 57 10.71 11.16 -13.66
CA GLY A 57 9.68 10.71 -14.61
C GLY A 57 9.74 9.20 -14.82
N MET A 58 10.93 8.65 -15.00
CA MET A 58 11.10 7.19 -15.13
C MET A 58 10.69 6.42 -13.85
N TRP A 59 10.98 6.97 -12.66
CA TRP A 59 10.47 6.40 -11.41
C TRP A 59 8.94 6.46 -11.32
N GLN A 60 8.34 7.58 -11.75
CA GLN A 60 6.88 7.72 -11.81
C GLN A 60 6.28 6.63 -12.69
N GLU A 61 6.80 6.41 -13.91
CA GLU A 61 6.36 5.36 -14.82
C GLU A 61 6.49 3.97 -14.17
N HIS A 62 7.63 3.67 -13.52
CA HIS A 62 7.83 2.42 -12.76
C HIS A 62 6.75 2.20 -11.70
N ALA A 63 6.36 3.24 -10.98
CA ALA A 63 5.34 3.16 -9.93
C ALA A 63 3.91 3.05 -10.52
N GLU A 64 3.62 3.78 -11.61
CA GLU A 64 2.32 3.73 -12.32
C GLU A 64 2.05 2.34 -12.90
N GLU A 65 3.05 1.70 -13.51
CA GLU A 65 2.98 0.32 -14.00
C GLU A 65 2.65 -0.69 -12.89
N ARG A 66 2.88 -0.30 -11.62
CA ARG A 66 2.65 -1.13 -10.43
C ARG A 66 1.49 -0.67 -9.57
N GLY A 67 0.53 0.07 -10.17
CA GLY A 67 -0.77 0.35 -9.59
C GLY A 67 -0.86 1.63 -8.76
N PHE A 68 0.15 2.50 -8.82
CA PHE A 68 0.08 3.85 -8.27
C PHE A 68 -0.45 4.87 -9.32
N ALA A 69 -0.99 5.98 -8.83
CA ALA A 69 -1.38 7.11 -9.66
C ALA A 69 -0.95 8.41 -8.97
N PHE A 70 -0.61 9.44 -9.74
CA PHE A 70 -0.01 10.64 -9.18
C PHE A 70 -0.71 11.93 -9.64
N THR A 71 -0.91 12.84 -8.68
CA THR A 71 -1.08 14.27 -8.96
C THR A 71 0.31 14.91 -8.90
N VAL A 72 0.84 15.36 -10.05
CA VAL A 72 2.20 15.87 -10.12
C VAL A 72 2.26 17.36 -9.79
N HIS A 73 3.11 17.73 -8.84
CA HIS A 73 3.40 19.10 -8.43
C HIS A 73 4.84 19.46 -8.81
N HIS A 74 4.98 20.28 -9.84
CA HIS A 74 6.28 20.79 -10.22
C HIS A 74 6.78 21.85 -9.25
N ARG A 75 8.03 21.71 -8.80
CA ARG A 75 8.72 22.63 -7.89
C ARG A 75 10.16 22.84 -8.38
N ASP A 76 10.73 24.00 -8.13
CA ASP A 76 12.17 24.16 -8.25
C ASP A 76 12.89 23.47 -7.06
N ASN A 77 14.23 23.48 -7.09
CA ASN A 77 15.00 22.74 -6.07
C ASN A 77 14.87 23.32 -4.66
N ASP A 78 14.72 24.64 -4.54
CA ASP A 78 14.58 25.30 -3.24
C ASP A 78 13.19 25.02 -2.68
N GLU A 79 12.15 25.13 -3.50
CA GLU A 79 10.78 24.78 -3.15
C GLU A 79 10.66 23.30 -2.76
N LEU A 80 11.33 22.37 -3.51
CA LEU A 80 11.37 20.95 -3.15
C LEU A 80 12.02 20.72 -1.80
N THR A 81 13.12 21.40 -1.52
CA THR A 81 13.81 21.30 -0.23
C THR A 81 12.91 21.75 0.91
N LEU A 82 12.22 22.88 0.74
CA LEU A 82 11.28 23.38 1.74
C LEU A 82 10.09 22.43 1.95
N GLU A 83 9.55 21.87 0.86
CA GLU A 83 8.43 20.91 0.95
C GLU A 83 8.84 19.65 1.69
N LYS A 84 10.00 19.07 1.41
CA LYS A 84 10.53 17.90 2.12
C LYS A 84 10.72 18.17 3.62
N LEU A 85 11.27 19.33 3.97
CA LEU A 85 11.41 19.73 5.37
C LEU A 85 10.04 19.91 6.07
N ARG A 86 9.06 20.49 5.36
CA ARG A 86 7.68 20.63 5.87
C ARG A 86 7.03 19.26 6.11
N LEU A 87 7.33 18.27 5.28
CA LEU A 87 6.90 16.88 5.41
C LEU A 87 7.66 16.11 6.51
N GLY A 88 8.62 16.72 7.18
CA GLY A 88 9.41 16.10 8.26
C GLY A 88 10.61 15.26 7.75
N ILE A 89 10.95 15.33 6.47
CA ILE A 89 12.07 14.59 5.90
C ILE A 89 13.37 15.37 6.19
N ASN A 90 14.25 14.76 7.00
CA ASN A 90 15.55 15.38 7.31
C ASN A 90 16.45 15.44 6.06
N LEU A 91 17.23 16.52 5.90
CA LEU A 91 18.13 16.76 4.77
C LEU A 91 19.00 15.56 4.39
N ARG A 92 19.48 14.78 5.37
CA ARG A 92 20.31 13.59 5.13
C ARG A 92 19.62 12.48 4.35
N TYR A 93 18.28 12.52 4.27
CA TYR A 93 17.47 11.53 3.55
C TYR A 93 16.99 12.01 2.19
N HIS A 94 17.27 13.28 1.82
CA HIS A 94 16.78 13.86 0.59
C HIS A 94 17.31 13.13 -0.66
N SER A 95 16.43 12.99 -1.63
CA SER A 95 16.65 12.54 -2.99
C SER A 95 16.08 13.57 -3.98
N CYS A 96 15.72 13.18 -5.19
CA CYS A 96 15.29 14.13 -6.24
C CYS A 96 13.76 14.38 -6.28
N HIS A 97 12.94 13.53 -5.66
CA HIS A 97 11.48 13.68 -5.61
C HIS A 97 10.90 13.10 -4.31
N THR A 98 9.65 13.46 -4.03
CA THR A 98 8.90 12.95 -2.87
C THR A 98 7.48 12.65 -3.30
N ALA A 99 6.99 11.43 -3.04
CA ALA A 99 5.57 11.10 -3.13
C ALA A 99 4.93 11.11 -1.74
N VAL A 100 3.67 11.53 -1.68
CA VAL A 100 2.89 11.61 -0.44
C VAL A 100 1.56 10.91 -0.64
N ALA A 101 1.31 9.88 0.15
CA ALA A 101 0.05 9.14 0.14
C ALA A 101 -1.07 9.92 0.85
N ALA A 102 -2.32 9.53 0.62
CA ALA A 102 -3.50 10.17 1.21
C ALA A 102 -3.52 10.13 2.75
N ASP A 103 -2.84 9.16 3.37
CA ASP A 103 -2.69 9.03 4.83
C ASP A 103 -1.53 9.86 5.40
N GLY A 104 -0.85 10.65 4.55
CA GLY A 104 0.30 11.48 4.90
C GLY A 104 1.65 10.75 4.92
N SER A 105 1.70 9.46 4.59
CA SER A 105 2.95 8.72 4.47
C SER A 105 3.81 9.28 3.34
N VAL A 106 5.11 9.44 3.57
CA VAL A 106 6.05 9.99 2.59
C VAL A 106 6.95 8.92 1.99
N PHE A 107 7.26 9.08 0.70
CA PHE A 107 8.13 8.19 -0.06
C PHE A 107 9.16 9.04 -0.79
N GLU A 108 10.37 9.05 -0.28
CA GLU A 108 11.46 9.92 -0.73
C GLU A 108 12.40 9.17 -1.68
N GLY A 109 12.51 9.60 -2.93
CA GLY A 109 13.46 9.08 -3.91
C GLY A 109 13.03 7.75 -4.55
N HIS A 110 14.01 7.05 -5.10
CA HIS A 110 13.87 5.94 -6.04
C HIS A 110 13.52 4.59 -5.36
N ILE A 111 12.43 4.56 -4.59
CA ILE A 111 11.97 3.38 -3.86
C ILE A 111 11.33 2.39 -4.84
N PRO A 112 11.68 1.08 -4.81
CA PRO A 112 10.94 0.04 -5.51
C PRO A 112 9.46 0.01 -5.11
N ALA A 113 8.55 0.04 -6.07
CA ALA A 113 7.12 0.20 -5.85
C ALA A 113 6.52 -0.89 -4.93
N TYR A 114 7.01 -2.14 -5.00
CA TYR A 114 6.54 -3.23 -4.14
C TYR A 114 6.80 -2.95 -2.65
N LEU A 115 7.88 -2.23 -2.30
CA LEU A 115 8.17 -1.84 -0.91
C LEU A 115 7.20 -0.75 -0.42
N ILE A 116 6.75 0.12 -1.31
CA ILE A 116 5.68 1.08 -1.00
C ILE A 116 4.39 0.33 -0.68
N HIS A 117 4.02 -0.68 -1.50
CA HIS A 117 2.87 -1.55 -1.21
C HIS A 117 3.01 -2.28 0.12
N GLN A 118 4.18 -2.85 0.42
CA GLN A 118 4.43 -3.52 1.71
C GLN A 118 4.26 -2.56 2.89
N TYR A 119 4.82 -1.36 2.79
CA TYR A 119 4.68 -0.34 3.83
C TYR A 119 3.22 0.05 4.04
N LEU A 120 2.48 0.36 2.98
CA LEU A 120 1.08 0.78 3.07
C LEU A 120 0.17 -0.34 3.60
N ALA A 121 0.46 -1.60 3.27
CA ALA A 121 -0.31 -2.75 3.75
C ALA A 121 -0.13 -3.02 5.25
N ALA A 122 1.04 -2.67 5.81
CA ALA A 122 1.38 -2.93 7.21
C ALA A 122 2.23 -1.79 7.78
N LYS A 123 1.69 -0.56 7.74
CA LYS A 123 2.37 0.65 8.20
C LYS A 123 2.89 0.50 9.63
N PRO A 124 4.23 0.55 9.84
CA PRO A 124 4.79 0.48 11.19
C PRO A 124 4.35 1.67 12.06
N ALA A 125 4.15 1.43 13.34
CA ALA A 125 3.86 2.51 14.29
C ALA A 125 5.01 3.53 14.31
N ASP A 126 4.68 4.80 14.55
CA ASP A 126 5.63 5.91 14.63
C ASP A 126 6.50 6.11 13.39
N SER A 127 6.08 5.55 12.24
CA SER A 127 6.76 5.75 10.96
C SER A 127 6.22 6.96 10.21
N LEU A 128 7.14 7.68 9.55
CA LEU A 128 6.84 8.78 8.64
C LEU A 128 6.65 8.26 7.20
N GLY A 129 7.44 7.27 6.80
CA GLY A 129 7.45 6.72 5.45
C GLY A 129 8.75 5.97 5.13
N LEU A 130 9.08 5.90 3.84
CA LEU A 130 10.31 5.27 3.35
C LEU A 130 11.19 6.29 2.63
N ALA A 131 12.51 6.02 2.57
CA ALA A 131 13.45 6.80 1.79
C ALA A 131 14.53 5.95 1.12
N VAL A 132 14.93 6.35 -0.08
CA VAL A 132 16.20 6.00 -0.73
C VAL A 132 16.99 7.28 -0.88
N PRO A 133 17.90 7.60 0.06
CA PRO A 133 18.68 8.83 0.01
C PRO A 133 19.58 8.89 -1.23
N GLY A 134 19.70 10.06 -1.82
CA GLY A 134 20.46 10.23 -3.05
C GLY A 134 19.79 9.59 -4.26
N MET A 135 20.59 9.09 -5.19
CA MET A 135 20.15 8.51 -6.47
C MET A 135 21.05 7.29 -6.80
N PRO A 136 20.91 6.15 -6.09
CA PRO A 136 21.76 4.99 -6.33
C PRO A 136 21.63 4.50 -7.78
N LEU A 137 22.77 4.23 -8.42
CA LEU A 137 22.78 3.71 -9.78
C LEU A 137 22.04 2.35 -9.80
N GLY A 138 21.16 2.18 -10.78
CA GLY A 138 20.37 0.96 -10.95
C GLY A 138 19.08 0.92 -10.13
N SER A 139 18.82 1.90 -9.24
CA SER A 139 17.49 2.02 -8.61
C SER A 139 16.41 2.35 -9.65
N PRO A 140 15.10 2.09 -9.38
CA PRO A 140 14.03 2.34 -10.35
C PRO A 140 14.05 3.77 -10.90
N GLY A 141 14.14 3.93 -12.22
CA GLY A 141 14.32 5.22 -12.90
C GLY A 141 15.78 5.70 -12.97
N MET A 142 16.74 4.93 -12.44
CA MET A 142 18.18 5.19 -12.49
C MET A 142 18.94 4.01 -13.12
N GLU A 143 18.24 3.22 -13.93
CA GLU A 143 18.80 2.04 -14.59
C GLU A 143 19.93 2.43 -15.55
N ALA A 144 21.03 1.66 -15.53
CA ALA A 144 22.20 1.84 -16.39
C ALA A 144 22.74 0.47 -16.86
N GLY A 145 21.95 -0.21 -17.68
CA GLY A 145 22.20 -1.59 -18.09
C GLY A 145 22.10 -2.54 -16.89
N GLU A 146 23.08 -3.42 -16.71
CA GLU A 146 23.10 -4.42 -15.62
C GLU A 146 23.81 -3.91 -14.34
N ARG A 147 24.09 -2.61 -14.25
CA ARG A 147 24.81 -2.04 -13.12
C ARG A 147 23.86 -1.69 -11.98
N LEU A 148 24.23 -2.10 -10.76
CA LEU A 148 23.56 -1.74 -9.52
C LEU A 148 24.60 -1.37 -8.47
N ASP A 149 24.47 -0.20 -7.88
CA ASP A 149 25.12 0.13 -6.62
C ASP A 149 24.18 -0.32 -5.49
N PRO A 150 24.54 -1.33 -4.66
CA PRO A 150 23.67 -1.78 -3.57
C PRO A 150 23.25 -0.63 -2.67
N TYR A 151 21.97 -0.59 -2.29
CA TYR A 151 21.43 0.49 -1.47
C TYR A 151 20.41 0.01 -0.44
N ASP A 152 20.24 0.80 0.60
CA ASP A 152 19.24 0.58 1.63
C ASP A 152 18.00 1.43 1.35
N VAL A 153 16.82 0.82 1.52
CA VAL A 153 15.56 1.53 1.69
C VAL A 153 15.35 1.71 3.18
N LEU A 154 15.26 2.95 3.62
CA LEU A 154 15.16 3.32 5.03
C LEU A 154 13.69 3.50 5.43
N LEU A 155 13.31 3.00 6.60
CA LEU A 155 12.11 3.39 7.31
C LEU A 155 12.40 4.69 8.05
N LEU A 156 11.75 5.77 7.67
CA LEU A 156 11.82 7.06 8.38
C LEU A 156 10.86 7.04 9.56
N LYS A 157 11.30 7.54 10.71
CA LYS A 157 10.50 7.64 11.93
C LYS A 157 10.11 9.09 12.24
N THR A 158 9.00 9.25 12.95
CA THR A 158 8.47 10.57 13.33
C THR A 158 9.39 11.36 14.27
N ASP A 159 10.32 10.68 14.96
CA ASP A 159 11.35 11.31 15.80
C ASP A 159 12.57 11.79 14.99
N GLY A 160 12.56 11.63 13.65
CA GLY A 160 13.64 11.99 12.75
C GLY A 160 14.75 10.94 12.64
N SER A 161 14.68 9.81 13.32
CA SER A 161 15.56 8.67 13.16
C SER A 161 15.16 7.81 11.96
N SER A 162 15.98 6.81 11.63
CA SER A 162 15.65 5.80 10.61
C SER A 162 16.24 4.45 10.97
N GLU A 163 15.69 3.41 10.34
CA GLU A 163 16.23 2.06 10.34
C GLU A 163 16.16 1.46 8.94
N VAL A 164 16.90 0.38 8.67
CA VAL A 164 16.84 -0.28 7.36
C VAL A 164 15.53 -1.05 7.26
N PHE A 165 14.71 -0.70 6.28
CA PHE A 165 13.48 -1.41 5.92
C PHE A 165 13.76 -2.58 4.98
N ALA A 166 14.58 -2.34 3.96
CA ALA A 166 15.02 -3.35 3.01
C ALA A 166 16.42 -3.00 2.48
N ARG A 167 17.16 -4.00 2.02
CA ARG A 167 18.43 -3.83 1.33
C ARG A 167 18.33 -4.40 -0.06
N ILE A 168 18.65 -3.61 -1.08
CA ILE A 168 18.64 -3.99 -2.49
C ILE A 168 20.06 -4.28 -2.91
N THR A 169 20.35 -5.53 -3.28
CA THR A 169 21.67 -6.00 -3.71
C THR A 169 21.67 -6.62 -5.10
N ASP A 170 20.50 -6.75 -5.71
CA ASP A 170 20.30 -7.32 -7.04
C ASP A 170 19.18 -6.58 -7.78
N LEU A 171 19.34 -6.38 -9.10
CA LEU A 171 18.36 -5.70 -9.95
C LEU A 171 16.98 -6.35 -9.92
N GLN A 172 16.92 -7.68 -9.86
CA GLN A 172 15.65 -8.40 -9.87
C GLN A 172 14.83 -8.17 -8.61
N MET A 173 15.46 -7.81 -7.51
CA MET A 173 14.76 -7.51 -6.25
C MET A 173 13.83 -6.31 -6.36
N GLN A 174 14.03 -5.42 -7.34
CA GLN A 174 13.29 -4.16 -7.49
C GLN A 174 11.94 -4.34 -8.22
N TYR A 175 11.76 -5.47 -8.90
CA TYR A 175 10.64 -5.72 -9.81
C TYR A 175 9.73 -6.89 -9.36
N GLN A 176 9.67 -7.11 -8.04
CA GLN A 176 8.83 -8.14 -7.42
C GLN A 176 7.33 -7.77 -7.43
#